data_ea15366c5ae71622cea0c916ec38abc3
#
_entry.id   ea15366c5ae71622cea0c916ec38abc3
#
_cell.length_a   1.000
_cell.length_b   1.000
_cell.length_c   1.000
_cell.angle_alpha   90.00
_cell.angle_beta   90.00
_cell.angle_gamma   90.00
#
_symmetry.space_group_name_H-M   'P 1'
#
loop_
_entity.id
_entity.type
_entity.pdbx_description
1 polymer ?
#
loop_
_entity_poly.entity_id
_entity_poly.type
_entity_poly.pdbx_seq_one_letter_code
_entity_poly.pdbx_strand_id
1 'polypeptide(L)'
;MQYRFCPRCAGPLATQSIESIERLVCSAPGCGFVHWDNPLPVVAALVEYQGQILLARNAQWPRRIFSLVTGFLDQKESPEHAVMREVKEELNLESTVTHFIGHYPFVEKNQIILAFAVQACGELKTNHEIAETKLISIEQLKIYDFAPLYLTSAIVRDWLTR
;
A
#
# COMPACT_ATOMS: atom_id res chain seq x y z
N MET A 1 14.74 2.98 -5.61
CA MET A 1 16.02 3.70 -5.25
C MET A 1 17.18 2.82 -5.70
N GLN A 2 18.09 3.32 -6.55
CA GLN A 2 19.19 2.50 -7.08
C GLN A 2 20.38 2.61 -6.13
N TYR A 3 20.89 1.46 -5.65
CA TYR A 3 22.09 1.44 -4.81
C TYR A 3 23.30 1.93 -5.62
N ARG A 4 24.09 2.82 -5.02
CA ARG A 4 25.40 3.24 -5.55
C ARG A 4 26.53 2.33 -5.10
N PHE A 5 26.42 1.80 -3.89
CA PHE A 5 27.38 0.92 -3.24
C PHE A 5 26.66 -0.25 -2.60
N CYS A 6 27.39 -1.34 -2.40
CA CYS A 6 26.88 -2.50 -1.70
C CYS A 6 26.48 -2.15 -0.25
N PRO A 7 25.21 -2.39 0.18
CA PRO A 7 24.80 -2.09 1.56
C PRO A 7 25.45 -3.01 2.59
N ARG A 8 26.06 -4.12 2.17
CA ARG A 8 26.71 -5.09 3.06
C ARG A 8 28.17 -4.75 3.35
N CYS A 9 28.92 -4.23 2.35
CA CYS A 9 30.38 -4.04 2.49
C CYS A 9 30.89 -2.73 1.90
N ALA A 10 30.00 -1.86 1.41
CA ALA A 10 30.31 -0.61 0.72
C ALA A 10 31.15 -0.77 -0.57
N GLY A 11 31.35 -1.99 -1.05
CA GLY A 11 32.08 -2.27 -2.30
C GLY A 11 31.28 -1.85 -3.54
N PRO A 12 31.93 -1.84 -4.73
CA PRO A 12 31.25 -1.48 -5.98
C PRO A 12 30.20 -2.52 -6.37
N LEU A 13 29.13 -2.05 -7.01
CA LEU A 13 28.08 -2.89 -7.60
C LEU A 13 28.28 -2.93 -9.13
N ALA A 14 28.04 -4.09 -9.73
CA ALA A 14 28.01 -4.30 -11.16
C ALA A 14 26.76 -5.06 -11.57
N THR A 15 26.27 -4.79 -12.78
CA THR A 15 25.16 -5.56 -13.36
C THR A 15 25.66 -6.92 -13.81
N GLN A 16 24.99 -7.98 -13.39
CA GLN A 16 25.23 -9.36 -13.81
C GLN A 16 23.91 -10.07 -14.10
N SER A 17 23.92 -10.97 -15.09
CA SER A 17 22.77 -11.81 -15.38
C SER A 17 22.72 -12.97 -14.38
N ILE A 18 21.64 -13.03 -13.57
CA ILE A 18 21.33 -14.14 -12.67
C ILE A 18 19.96 -14.68 -13.06
N GLU A 19 19.90 -15.97 -13.41
CA GLU A 19 18.65 -16.62 -13.84
C GLU A 19 17.96 -15.86 -15.00
N SER A 20 18.74 -15.35 -15.94
CA SER A 20 18.29 -14.57 -17.11
C SER A 20 17.72 -13.19 -16.77
N ILE A 21 17.89 -12.70 -15.55
CA ILE A 21 17.49 -11.36 -15.11
C ILE A 21 18.74 -10.56 -14.74
N GLU A 22 18.84 -9.34 -15.24
CA GLU A 22 19.93 -8.43 -14.86
C GLU A 22 19.71 -7.93 -13.43
N ARG A 23 20.74 -8.12 -12.57
CA ARG A 23 20.71 -7.72 -11.16
C ARG A 23 21.99 -6.99 -10.78
N LEU A 24 21.90 -6.11 -9.80
CA LEU A 24 23.08 -5.49 -9.19
C LEU A 24 23.72 -6.47 -8.20
N VAL A 25 24.99 -6.79 -8.44
CA VAL A 25 25.78 -7.74 -7.65
C VAL A 25 27.02 -7.04 -7.13
N CYS A 26 27.40 -7.32 -5.90
CA CYS A 26 28.64 -6.80 -5.34
C CYS A 26 29.87 -7.45 -5.97
N SER A 27 30.80 -6.63 -6.49
CA SER A 27 32.04 -7.09 -7.11
C SER A 27 33.18 -7.34 -6.12
N ALA A 28 32.98 -7.03 -4.83
CA ALA A 28 34.01 -7.26 -3.81
C ALA A 28 34.17 -8.75 -3.53
N PRO A 29 35.41 -9.26 -3.51
CA PRO A 29 35.69 -10.69 -3.27
C PRO A 29 35.04 -11.17 -1.96
N GLY A 30 34.33 -12.30 -2.02
CA GLY A 30 33.70 -12.95 -0.86
C GLY A 30 32.46 -12.26 -0.29
N CYS A 31 31.99 -11.14 -0.84
CA CYS A 31 30.81 -10.45 -0.32
C CYS A 31 29.51 -11.20 -0.63
N GLY A 32 29.28 -11.62 -1.87
CA GLY A 32 28.10 -12.39 -2.30
C GLY A 32 26.77 -11.67 -2.21
N PHE A 33 26.73 -10.33 -2.06
CA PHE A 33 25.49 -9.57 -2.04
C PHE A 33 24.88 -9.48 -3.45
N VAL A 34 23.57 -9.78 -3.55
CA VAL A 34 22.75 -9.58 -4.74
C VAL A 34 21.56 -8.72 -4.36
N HIS A 35 21.33 -7.66 -5.13
CA HIS A 35 20.10 -6.87 -5.03
C HIS A 35 19.00 -7.54 -5.86
N TRP A 36 18.08 -8.20 -5.20
CA TRP A 36 17.01 -8.96 -5.84
C TRP A 36 15.93 -8.09 -6.44
N ASP A 37 15.79 -6.86 -5.94
CA ASP A 37 14.78 -5.88 -6.35
C ASP A 37 13.36 -6.44 -6.31
N ASN A 38 13.04 -7.15 -5.21
CA ASN A 38 11.72 -7.72 -5.00
C ASN A 38 10.67 -6.62 -4.76
N PRO A 39 9.42 -6.82 -5.19
CA PRO A 39 8.33 -5.90 -4.91
C PRO A 39 8.18 -5.63 -3.41
N LEU A 40 7.97 -4.36 -3.05
CA LEU A 40 7.68 -3.98 -1.68
C LEU A 40 6.21 -4.27 -1.35
N PRO A 41 5.91 -4.94 -0.22
CA PRO A 41 4.54 -5.15 0.22
C PRO A 41 3.95 -3.84 0.76
N VAL A 42 2.72 -3.55 0.34
CA VAL A 42 1.92 -2.40 0.78
C VAL A 42 0.52 -2.92 1.12
N VAL A 43 -0.07 -2.46 2.22
CA VAL A 43 -1.47 -2.76 2.55
C VAL A 43 -2.39 -1.66 2.06
N ALA A 44 -3.63 -2.03 1.72
CA ALA A 44 -4.70 -1.09 1.42
C ALA A 44 -5.95 -1.45 2.23
N ALA A 45 -6.53 -0.47 2.92
CA ALA A 45 -7.75 -0.61 3.72
C ALA A 45 -8.95 -0.01 3.01
N LEU A 46 -9.93 -0.82 2.64
CA LEU A 46 -11.30 -0.38 2.39
C LEU A 46 -11.99 -0.28 3.74
N VAL A 47 -12.15 0.95 4.22
CA VAL A 47 -12.64 1.23 5.58
C VAL A 47 -14.14 1.42 5.58
N GLU A 48 -14.85 0.52 6.27
CA GLU A 48 -16.26 0.68 6.60
C GLU A 48 -16.39 1.40 7.96
N TYR A 49 -16.97 2.58 7.95
CA TYR A 49 -17.14 3.42 9.13
C TYR A 49 -18.54 4.03 9.17
N GLN A 50 -19.26 3.82 10.27
CA GLN A 50 -20.66 4.30 10.46
C GLN A 50 -21.61 3.90 9.32
N GLY A 51 -21.45 2.68 8.78
CA GLY A 51 -22.28 2.17 7.67
C GLY A 51 -21.98 2.78 6.30
N GLN A 52 -20.89 3.51 6.17
CA GLN A 52 -20.40 4.10 4.92
C GLN A 52 -18.96 3.71 4.64
N ILE A 53 -18.50 3.94 3.42
CA ILE A 53 -17.10 3.74 3.03
C ILE A 53 -16.36 5.06 3.21
N LEU A 54 -15.25 5.00 3.95
CA LEU A 54 -14.36 6.12 4.16
C LEU A 54 -13.27 6.12 3.08
N LEU A 55 -13.23 7.22 2.33
CA LEU A 55 -12.13 7.52 1.41
C LEU A 55 -11.26 8.63 2.02
N ALA A 56 -9.96 8.53 1.82
CA ALA A 56 -8.97 9.48 2.31
C ALA A 56 -8.22 10.15 1.15
N ARG A 57 -7.87 11.40 1.33
CA ARG A 57 -7.01 12.15 0.41
C ARG A 57 -5.69 12.46 1.09
N ASN A 58 -4.61 11.93 0.55
CA ASN A 58 -3.27 12.29 1.01
C ASN A 58 -2.99 13.79 0.78
N ALA A 59 -2.33 14.42 1.73
CA ALA A 59 -2.04 15.87 1.71
C ALA A 59 -1.21 16.31 0.48
N GLN A 60 -0.44 15.39 -0.08
CA GLN A 60 0.38 15.66 -1.27
C GLN A 60 -0.40 15.48 -2.60
N TRP A 61 -1.64 14.98 -2.55
CA TRP A 61 -2.42 14.70 -3.75
C TRP A 61 -3.32 15.87 -4.15
N PRO A 62 -3.69 15.97 -5.45
CA PRO A 62 -4.67 16.94 -5.90
C PRO A 62 -5.99 16.81 -5.15
N ARG A 63 -6.69 17.95 -4.92
CA ARG A 63 -7.93 18.00 -4.09
C ARG A 63 -9.05 17.05 -4.53
N ARG A 64 -9.08 16.64 -5.78
CA ARG A 64 -10.12 15.74 -6.34
C ARG A 64 -9.83 14.25 -6.17
N ILE A 65 -8.62 13.86 -5.74
CA ILE A 65 -8.19 12.47 -5.71
C ILE A 65 -8.36 11.91 -4.29
N PHE A 66 -9.33 11.02 -4.13
CA PHE A 66 -9.56 10.23 -2.92
C PHE A 66 -9.29 8.76 -3.20
N SER A 67 -8.78 8.05 -2.22
CA SER A 67 -8.41 6.63 -2.32
C SER A 67 -8.71 5.89 -1.01
N LEU A 68 -8.36 4.62 -1.00
CA LEU A 68 -8.25 3.82 0.21
C LEU A 68 -7.07 4.30 1.06
N VAL A 69 -7.07 3.99 2.36
CA VAL A 69 -5.90 4.14 3.24
C VAL A 69 -4.84 3.11 2.85
N THR A 70 -3.59 3.52 2.76
CA THR A 70 -2.50 2.62 2.32
C THR A 70 -1.22 2.89 3.09
N GLY A 71 -0.47 1.83 3.40
CA GLY A 71 0.83 1.96 4.03
C GLY A 71 1.76 0.77 3.79
N PHE A 72 3.01 0.91 4.13
CA PHE A 72 4.00 -0.16 4.01
C PHE A 72 3.91 -1.12 5.20
N LEU A 73 4.25 -2.38 4.96
CA LEU A 73 4.47 -3.32 6.04
C LEU A 73 5.77 -2.99 6.76
N ASP A 74 5.73 -3.00 8.08
CA ASP A 74 6.92 -2.92 8.90
C ASP A 74 7.58 -4.30 9.10
N GLN A 75 8.84 -4.29 9.52
CA GLN A 75 9.57 -5.51 9.83
C GLN A 75 8.87 -6.31 10.94
N LYS A 76 8.62 -7.60 10.70
CA LYS A 76 7.97 -8.55 11.63
C LYS A 76 6.48 -8.27 11.87
N GLU A 77 5.84 -7.50 11.03
CA GLU A 77 4.40 -7.23 11.07
C GLU A 77 3.66 -8.14 10.07
N SER A 78 2.46 -8.60 10.45
CA SER A 78 1.58 -9.27 9.49
C SER A 78 0.79 -8.24 8.68
N PRO A 79 0.35 -8.56 7.45
CA PRO A 79 -0.46 -7.63 6.65
C PRO A 79 -1.74 -7.17 7.34
N GLU A 80 -2.38 -8.05 8.13
CA GLU A 80 -3.59 -7.73 8.90
C GLU A 80 -3.30 -6.71 10.01
N HIS A 81 -2.14 -6.84 10.68
CA HIS A 81 -1.73 -5.86 11.69
C HIS A 81 -1.35 -4.53 11.03
N ALA A 82 -0.60 -4.57 9.92
CA ALA A 82 -0.22 -3.37 9.17
C ALA A 82 -1.45 -2.55 8.75
N VAL A 83 -2.47 -3.18 8.16
CA VAL A 83 -3.66 -2.47 7.69
C VAL A 83 -4.44 -1.82 8.83
N MET A 84 -4.52 -2.48 10.00
CA MET A 84 -5.17 -1.91 11.19
C MET A 84 -4.34 -0.77 11.80
N ARG A 85 -3.02 -0.91 11.84
CA ARG A 85 -2.09 0.15 12.28
C ARG A 85 -2.23 1.40 11.41
N GLU A 86 -2.20 1.28 10.08
CA GLU A 86 -2.35 2.41 9.16
C GLU A 86 -3.70 3.13 9.35
N VAL A 87 -4.80 2.38 9.54
CA VAL A 87 -6.11 2.97 9.85
C VAL A 87 -6.06 3.73 11.18
N LYS A 88 -5.35 3.19 12.18
CA LYS A 88 -5.19 3.86 13.48
C LYS A 88 -4.32 5.11 13.37
N GLU A 89 -3.20 5.05 12.65
CA GLU A 89 -2.25 6.16 12.52
C GLU A 89 -2.80 7.31 11.68
N GLU A 90 -3.45 6.99 10.55
CA GLU A 90 -3.96 8.01 9.63
C GLU A 90 -5.32 8.59 10.02
N LEU A 91 -6.20 7.78 10.64
CA LEU A 91 -7.59 8.13 10.92
C LEU A 91 -7.96 8.15 12.41
N ASN A 92 -7.07 7.69 13.30
CA ASN A 92 -7.35 7.50 14.75
C ASN A 92 -8.48 6.51 15.05
N LEU A 93 -8.87 5.65 14.12
CA LEU A 93 -9.93 4.67 14.30
C LEU A 93 -9.39 3.33 14.78
N GLU A 94 -10.12 2.67 15.68
CA GLU A 94 -9.92 1.26 15.95
C GLU A 94 -10.58 0.44 14.84
N SER A 95 -9.93 -0.60 14.39
CA SER A 95 -10.44 -1.41 13.28
C SER A 95 -10.19 -2.90 13.46
N THR A 96 -11.00 -3.70 12.79
CA THR A 96 -10.84 -5.15 12.67
C THR A 96 -10.92 -5.54 11.21
N VAL A 97 -10.03 -6.44 10.78
CA VAL A 97 -10.08 -7.01 9.43
C VAL A 97 -11.31 -7.90 9.33
N THR A 98 -12.21 -7.59 8.41
CA THR A 98 -13.39 -8.39 8.11
C THR A 98 -13.13 -9.34 6.96
N HIS A 99 -12.20 -8.98 6.05
CA HIS A 99 -12.05 -9.69 4.81
C HIS A 99 -10.76 -9.34 4.07
N PHE A 100 -10.06 -10.36 3.53
CA PHE A 100 -9.00 -10.15 2.54
C PHE A 100 -9.61 -10.02 1.15
N ILE A 101 -9.44 -8.88 0.49
CA ILE A 101 -10.02 -8.62 -0.83
C ILE A 101 -9.16 -9.27 -1.91
N GLY A 102 -7.86 -9.08 -1.88
CA GLY A 102 -6.95 -9.65 -2.85
C GLY A 102 -5.58 -9.01 -2.85
N HIS A 103 -4.74 -9.47 -3.77
CA HIS A 103 -3.42 -8.89 -4.01
C HIS A 103 -3.36 -8.29 -5.42
N TYR A 104 -2.71 -7.14 -5.55
CA TYR A 104 -2.67 -6.37 -6.79
C TYR A 104 -1.25 -5.91 -7.09
N PRO A 105 -0.65 -6.28 -8.23
CA PRO A 105 0.66 -5.79 -8.61
C PRO A 105 0.61 -4.32 -8.98
N PHE A 106 1.48 -3.52 -8.37
CA PHE A 106 1.73 -2.13 -8.76
C PHE A 106 3.12 -2.05 -9.41
N VAL A 107 3.16 -2.45 -10.68
CA VAL A 107 4.41 -2.65 -11.43
C VAL A 107 5.24 -1.37 -11.50
N GLU A 108 4.61 -0.22 -11.74
CA GLU A 108 5.28 1.07 -11.89
C GLU A 108 6.01 1.54 -10.63
N LYS A 109 5.62 1.00 -9.47
CA LYS A 109 6.25 1.30 -8.17
C LYS A 109 7.06 0.15 -7.61
N ASN A 110 7.10 -0.98 -8.33
CA ASN A 110 7.69 -2.23 -7.82
C ASN A 110 7.10 -2.60 -6.44
N GLN A 111 5.77 -2.67 -6.38
CA GLN A 111 5.00 -2.95 -5.16
C GLN A 111 3.98 -4.06 -5.40
N ILE A 112 3.59 -4.74 -4.33
CA ILE A 112 2.42 -5.61 -4.29
C ILE A 112 1.46 -5.06 -3.23
N ILE A 113 0.22 -4.76 -3.64
CA ILE A 113 -0.81 -4.24 -2.74
C ILE A 113 -1.62 -5.41 -2.18
N LEU A 114 -1.69 -5.53 -0.87
CA LEU A 114 -2.51 -6.49 -0.13
C LEU A 114 -3.73 -5.75 0.40
N ALA A 115 -4.88 -5.95 -0.24
CA ALA A 115 -6.09 -5.18 0.06
C ALA A 115 -7.02 -5.92 1.04
N PHE A 116 -7.50 -5.19 2.05
CA PHE A 116 -8.40 -5.69 3.09
C PHE A 116 -9.61 -4.77 3.23
N ALA A 117 -10.77 -5.36 3.51
CA ALA A 117 -11.89 -4.63 4.09
C ALA A 117 -11.74 -4.65 5.62
N VAL A 118 -11.99 -3.52 6.24
CA VAL A 118 -11.93 -3.36 7.68
C VAL A 118 -13.16 -2.64 8.19
N GLN A 119 -13.72 -3.14 9.31
CA GLN A 119 -14.75 -2.42 10.05
C GLN A 119 -14.09 -1.52 11.07
N ALA A 120 -14.37 -0.22 11.03
CA ALA A 120 -13.76 0.76 11.92
C ALA A 120 -14.78 1.43 12.84
N CYS A 121 -14.32 1.84 14.03
CA CYS A 121 -15.09 2.57 15.02
C CYS A 121 -14.20 3.57 15.77
N GLY A 122 -14.83 4.46 16.54
CA GLY A 122 -14.14 5.49 17.32
C GLY A 122 -14.33 6.90 16.78
N GLU A 123 -13.50 7.81 17.23
CA GLU A 123 -13.52 9.22 16.81
C GLU A 123 -12.55 9.44 15.65
N LEU A 124 -13.09 9.81 14.48
CA LEU A 124 -12.33 10.12 13.30
C LEU A 124 -11.48 11.38 13.50
N LYS A 125 -10.16 11.22 13.45
CA LYS A 125 -9.21 12.33 13.54
C LYS A 125 -8.01 12.01 12.66
N THR A 126 -7.83 12.80 11.62
CA THR A 126 -6.74 12.60 10.66
C THR A 126 -5.40 13.09 11.18
N ASN A 127 -4.32 12.43 10.78
CA ASN A 127 -2.95 12.90 10.99
C ASN A 127 -2.55 13.91 9.89
N HIS A 128 -1.27 14.30 9.87
CA HIS A 128 -0.73 15.27 8.91
C HIS A 128 -0.65 14.74 7.45
N GLU A 129 -0.74 13.44 7.24
CA GLU A 129 -0.69 12.81 5.93
C GLU A 129 -2.04 12.86 5.22
N ILE A 130 -3.12 12.90 5.97
CA ILE A 130 -4.48 12.94 5.43
C ILE A 130 -5.05 14.35 5.52
N ALA A 131 -5.21 14.98 4.38
CA ALA A 131 -5.74 16.35 4.29
C ALA A 131 -7.27 16.42 4.34
N GLU A 132 -7.95 15.34 3.95
CA GLU A 132 -9.42 15.30 3.85
C GLU A 132 -9.93 13.87 3.82
N THR A 133 -11.10 13.64 4.43
CA THR A 133 -11.81 12.36 4.33
C THR A 133 -13.20 12.58 3.73
N LYS A 134 -13.74 11.55 3.10
CA LYS A 134 -15.07 11.53 2.53
C LYS A 134 -15.77 10.23 2.91
N LEU A 135 -16.98 10.34 3.45
CA LEU A 135 -17.87 9.20 3.66
C LEU A 135 -18.84 9.11 2.49
N ILE A 136 -18.93 7.94 1.88
CA ILE A 136 -19.84 7.68 0.76
C ILE A 136 -20.61 6.38 0.99
N SER A 137 -21.85 6.34 0.51
CA SER A 137 -22.65 5.12 0.55
C SER A 137 -22.11 4.08 -0.45
N ILE A 138 -22.50 2.82 -0.28
CA ILE A 138 -22.16 1.74 -1.24
C ILE A 138 -22.70 2.08 -2.64
N GLU A 139 -23.87 2.69 -2.75
CA GLU A 139 -24.45 3.12 -4.03
C GLU A 139 -23.60 4.18 -4.70
N GLN A 140 -23.10 5.15 -3.93
CA GLN A 140 -22.18 6.16 -4.42
C GLN A 140 -20.83 5.56 -4.80
N LEU A 141 -20.33 4.57 -4.04
CA LEU A 141 -19.08 3.88 -4.33
C LEU A 141 -19.12 3.15 -5.66
N LYS A 142 -20.26 2.52 -6.01
CA LYS A 142 -20.45 1.79 -7.28
C LYS A 142 -20.22 2.66 -8.52
N ILE A 143 -20.47 3.96 -8.41
CA ILE A 143 -20.36 4.93 -9.53
C ILE A 143 -19.24 5.94 -9.30
N TYR A 144 -18.43 5.76 -8.25
CA TYR A 144 -17.37 6.70 -7.92
C TYR A 144 -16.21 6.59 -8.93
N ASP A 145 -15.82 7.73 -9.49
CA ASP A 145 -14.67 7.82 -10.40
C ASP A 145 -13.36 7.94 -9.61
N PHE A 146 -12.58 6.86 -9.60
CA PHE A 146 -11.25 6.82 -8.98
C PHE A 146 -10.12 7.25 -9.92
N ALA A 147 -10.39 7.70 -11.14
CA ALA A 147 -9.32 8.07 -12.06
C ALA A 147 -8.41 9.18 -11.47
N PRO A 148 -7.07 9.04 -11.60
CA PRO A 148 -6.32 8.03 -12.37
C PRO A 148 -5.92 6.77 -11.56
N LEU A 149 -6.55 6.48 -10.42
CA LEU A 149 -6.16 5.42 -9.48
C LEU A 149 -6.77 4.07 -9.89
N TYR A 150 -6.24 3.44 -10.93
CA TYR A 150 -6.78 2.18 -11.48
C TYR A 150 -6.76 1.02 -10.48
N LEU A 151 -5.78 0.95 -9.58
CA LEU A 151 -5.72 -0.10 -8.54
C LEU A 151 -6.83 0.07 -7.50
N THR A 152 -7.09 1.30 -7.06
CA THR A 152 -8.21 1.59 -6.16
C THR A 152 -9.53 1.17 -6.79
N SER A 153 -9.74 1.49 -8.09
CA SER A 153 -10.91 1.04 -8.84
C SER A 153 -11.03 -0.48 -8.89
N ALA A 154 -9.92 -1.19 -9.12
CA ALA A 154 -9.90 -2.66 -9.17
C ALA A 154 -10.26 -3.27 -7.81
N ILE A 155 -9.64 -2.80 -6.73
CA ILE A 155 -9.89 -3.27 -5.36
C ILE A 155 -11.36 -3.08 -4.98
N VAL A 156 -11.91 -1.89 -5.23
CA VAL A 156 -13.30 -1.57 -4.91
C VAL A 156 -14.27 -2.43 -5.72
N ARG A 157 -14.03 -2.60 -7.01
CA ARG A 157 -14.85 -3.47 -7.87
C ARG A 157 -14.85 -4.90 -7.36
N ASP A 158 -13.70 -5.45 -7.03
CA ASP A 158 -13.56 -6.84 -6.57
C ASP A 158 -14.25 -7.04 -5.20
N TRP A 159 -14.23 -6.02 -4.34
CA TRP A 159 -14.99 -6.02 -3.09
C TRP A 159 -16.51 -5.97 -3.32
N LEU A 160 -16.99 -5.15 -4.26
CA LEU A 160 -18.42 -5.01 -4.58
C LEU A 160 -19.03 -6.25 -5.24
N THR A 161 -18.25 -7.14 -5.82
CA THR A 161 -18.71 -8.34 -6.55
C THR A 161 -18.78 -9.61 -5.70
N ARG A 162 -18.57 -9.52 -4.41
CA ARG A 162 -18.58 -10.65 -3.46
C ARG A 162 -19.92 -10.94 -2.85
#